data_9827fbebbd610d2e4356332dc081d18d
#
_entry.id   9827fbebbd610d2e4356332dc081d18d
#
_cell.length_a   1.000
_cell.length_b   1.000
_cell.length_c   1.000
_cell.angle_alpha   90.00
_cell.angle_beta   90.00
_cell.angle_gamma   90.00
#
_symmetry.space_group_name_H-M   'P 1'
#
loop_
_entity.id
_entity.type
_entity.pdbx_description
1 polymer ?
#
loop_
_entity_poly.entity_id
_entity_poly.type
_entity_poly.pdbx_seq_one_letter_code
_entity_poly.pdbx_strand_id
1 'polypeptide(L)'
;MIQELYLKQKDEIKSMRDKLAQREGENVILKNNDKERHLIMSKLGKLEAENGQWKRLTQEMQKNLKQAKYPPLPTSEQDLADFAAGMAMGVDIVELLEQRNEQGVQIDRKLFLAGITETLRGERRLSQEAFEQHLARANQRVSDAINKTMKNKEVRDQEWLHNFIKQENTLAAGNEAWFRVIHTGNEILPDNESATELTLSFIRRLTDGTLIADSDLSGLVLQEKISELPTWLRVVAKKIRLNGEAELAVKVNEYGDPAERGNYVEHWKVRVVKQRTM
;
A
#
# COMPACT_ATOMS: atom_id res chain seq x y z
N MET A 1 -27.67 -86.10 66.35
CA MET A 1 -28.81 -85.29 65.89
C MET A 1 -28.84 -83.87 66.50
N ILE A 2 -28.95 -83.62 67.81
CA ILE A 2 -28.97 -82.26 68.40
C ILE A 2 -27.65 -81.54 68.27
N GLN A 3 -26.50 -82.15 68.38
CA GLN A 3 -25.19 -81.52 68.19
C GLN A 3 -24.90 -81.11 66.73
N GLU A 4 -25.36 -81.88 65.77
CA GLU A 4 -25.23 -81.51 64.34
C GLU A 4 -26.10 -80.33 63.99
N LEU A 5 -27.30 -80.26 64.55
CA LEU A 5 -28.21 -79.12 64.33
C LEU A 5 -27.59 -77.82 64.95
N TYR A 6 -26.96 -77.94 66.09
CA TYR A 6 -26.30 -76.80 66.74
C TYR A 6 -25.09 -76.31 65.97
N LEU A 7 -24.25 -77.17 65.39
CA LEU A 7 -23.13 -76.83 64.56
C LEU A 7 -23.63 -76.16 63.25
N LYS A 8 -24.67 -76.67 62.64
CA LYS A 8 -25.25 -76.11 61.44
C LYS A 8 -25.80 -74.71 61.70
N GLN A 9 -26.53 -74.48 62.78
CA GLN A 9 -27.00 -73.14 63.14
C GLN A 9 -25.86 -72.16 63.45
N LYS A 10 -24.79 -72.64 64.06
CA LYS A 10 -23.60 -71.84 64.39
C LYS A 10 -22.90 -71.38 63.12
N ASP A 11 -22.77 -72.24 62.10
CA ASP A 11 -22.18 -71.94 60.84
C ASP A 11 -23.13 -71.00 60.00
N GLU A 12 -24.43 -71.17 60.07
CA GLU A 12 -25.37 -70.24 59.45
C GLU A 12 -25.32 -68.84 60.10
N ILE A 13 -25.24 -68.74 61.41
CA ILE A 13 -25.09 -67.45 62.12
C ILE A 13 -23.74 -66.81 61.76
N LYS A 14 -22.66 -67.59 61.67
CA LYS A 14 -21.37 -67.05 61.21
C LYS A 14 -21.44 -66.53 59.79
N SER A 15 -22.00 -67.30 58.86
CA SER A 15 -22.23 -66.87 57.45
C SER A 15 -23.08 -65.62 57.35
N MET A 16 -24.15 -65.51 58.20
CA MET A 16 -25.01 -64.29 58.17
C MET A 16 -24.26 -63.09 58.75
N ARG A 17 -23.39 -63.25 59.78
CA ARG A 17 -22.56 -62.17 60.33
C ARG A 17 -21.56 -61.66 59.27
N ASP A 18 -20.88 -62.57 58.56
CA ASP A 18 -19.94 -62.23 57.50
C ASP A 18 -20.61 -61.47 56.37
N LYS A 19 -21.81 -61.91 55.94
CA LYS A 19 -22.61 -61.22 54.98
C LYS A 19 -23.07 -59.82 55.44
N LEU A 20 -23.40 -59.69 56.69
CA LEU A 20 -23.81 -58.41 57.30
C LEU A 20 -22.61 -57.45 57.33
N ALA A 21 -21.45 -57.86 57.74
CA ALA A 21 -20.21 -57.09 57.80
C ALA A 21 -19.78 -56.65 56.38
N GLN A 22 -19.94 -57.54 55.39
CA GLN A 22 -19.70 -57.19 53.98
C GLN A 22 -20.67 -56.07 53.48
N ARG A 23 -21.99 -56.21 53.74
CA ARG A 23 -22.96 -55.21 53.39
C ARG A 23 -22.75 -53.88 54.09
N GLU A 24 -22.34 -53.89 55.37
CA GLU A 24 -22.01 -52.68 56.12
C GLU A 24 -20.78 -51.98 55.47
N GLY A 25 -19.77 -52.72 55.04
CA GLY A 25 -18.64 -52.20 54.31
C GLY A 25 -19.01 -51.58 52.99
N GLU A 26 -19.86 -52.29 52.21
CA GLU A 26 -20.40 -51.76 50.92
C GLU A 26 -21.21 -50.48 51.10
N ASN A 27 -22.02 -50.40 52.17
CA ASN A 27 -22.81 -49.20 52.48
C ASN A 27 -21.93 -48.01 52.89
N VAL A 28 -20.79 -48.25 53.58
CA VAL A 28 -19.83 -47.17 53.91
C VAL A 28 -19.18 -46.63 52.65
N ILE A 29 -18.80 -47.52 51.72
CA ILE A 29 -18.20 -47.13 50.43
C ILE A 29 -19.22 -46.32 49.61
N LEU A 30 -20.48 -46.77 49.51
CA LEU A 30 -21.55 -46.06 48.79
C LEU A 30 -21.78 -44.65 49.37
N LYS A 31 -21.82 -44.53 50.72
CA LYS A 31 -22.01 -43.23 51.39
C LYS A 31 -20.82 -42.28 51.14
N ASN A 32 -19.61 -42.78 51.07
CA ASN A 32 -18.44 -41.97 50.78
C ASN A 32 -18.43 -41.52 49.28
N ASN A 33 -18.76 -42.43 48.38
CA ASN A 33 -18.94 -42.10 46.97
C ASN A 33 -20.00 -41.03 46.73
N ASP A 34 -21.14 -41.12 47.44
CA ASP A 34 -22.18 -40.10 47.37
C ASP A 34 -21.73 -38.73 47.88
N LYS A 35 -20.94 -38.70 48.99
CA LYS A 35 -20.32 -37.43 49.46
C LYS A 35 -19.35 -36.84 48.45
N GLU A 36 -18.51 -37.65 47.83
CA GLU A 36 -17.59 -37.22 46.79
C GLU A 36 -18.34 -36.69 45.55
N ARG A 37 -19.40 -37.38 45.11
CA ARG A 37 -20.26 -36.94 44.02
C ARG A 37 -20.86 -35.56 44.32
N HIS A 38 -21.41 -35.36 45.52
CA HIS A 38 -21.97 -34.08 45.96
C HIS A 38 -20.90 -32.97 45.94
N LEU A 39 -19.68 -33.25 46.39
CA LEU A 39 -18.59 -32.29 46.37
C LEU A 39 -18.16 -31.92 44.94
N ILE A 40 -18.07 -32.93 44.08
CA ILE A 40 -17.74 -32.72 42.64
C ILE A 40 -18.85 -31.90 41.97
N MET A 41 -20.12 -32.22 42.18
CA MET A 41 -21.26 -31.45 41.60
C MET A 41 -21.26 -29.99 42.08
N SER A 42 -20.97 -29.77 43.39
CA SER A 42 -20.85 -28.40 43.92
C SER A 42 -19.70 -27.62 43.27
N LYS A 43 -18.54 -28.27 43.07
CA LYS A 43 -17.40 -27.64 42.37
C LYS A 43 -17.70 -27.38 40.92
N LEU A 44 -18.37 -28.32 40.24
CA LEU A 44 -18.78 -28.17 38.85
C LEU A 44 -19.72 -26.95 38.70
N GLY A 45 -20.73 -26.84 39.55
CA GLY A 45 -21.65 -25.67 39.50
C GLY A 45 -20.94 -24.34 39.73
N LYS A 46 -19.96 -24.31 40.64
CA LYS A 46 -19.13 -23.07 40.79
C LYS A 46 -18.31 -22.74 39.54
N LEU A 47 -17.64 -23.73 38.94
CA LEU A 47 -16.88 -23.55 37.69
C LEU A 47 -17.76 -23.15 36.51
N GLU A 48 -18.96 -23.69 36.41
CA GLU A 48 -19.91 -23.30 35.38
C GLU A 48 -20.39 -21.84 35.56
N ALA A 49 -20.64 -21.42 36.81
CA ALA A 49 -20.98 -20.05 37.13
C ALA A 49 -19.83 -19.07 36.78
N GLU A 50 -18.59 -19.41 37.18
CA GLU A 50 -17.40 -18.63 36.86
C GLU A 50 -17.17 -18.56 35.33
N ASN A 51 -17.30 -19.67 34.62
CA ASN A 51 -17.18 -19.72 33.18
C ASN A 51 -18.25 -18.83 32.48
N GLY A 52 -19.48 -18.85 33.02
CA GLY A 52 -20.55 -17.95 32.57
C GLY A 52 -20.19 -16.46 32.76
N GLN A 53 -19.58 -16.11 33.90
CA GLN A 53 -19.12 -14.74 34.15
C GLN A 53 -17.98 -14.34 33.19
N TRP A 54 -16.98 -15.19 33.00
CA TRP A 54 -15.88 -14.95 32.05
C TRP A 54 -16.38 -14.78 30.61
N LYS A 55 -17.34 -15.58 30.15
CA LYS A 55 -17.94 -15.42 28.83
C LYS A 55 -18.61 -14.05 28.66
N ARG A 56 -19.38 -13.61 29.64
CA ARG A 56 -20.03 -12.28 29.62
C ARG A 56 -19.00 -11.17 29.57
N LEU A 57 -18.00 -11.22 30.44
CA LEU A 57 -16.91 -10.23 30.49
C LEU A 57 -16.16 -10.16 29.15
N THR A 58 -15.84 -11.31 28.57
CA THR A 58 -15.15 -11.38 27.26
C THR A 58 -16.02 -10.75 26.15
N GLN A 59 -17.32 -11.03 26.14
CA GLN A 59 -18.23 -10.43 25.16
C GLN A 59 -18.33 -8.90 25.32
N GLU A 60 -18.40 -8.44 26.56
CA GLU A 60 -18.43 -7.00 26.86
C GLU A 60 -17.11 -6.32 26.45
N MET A 61 -15.97 -6.92 26.78
CA MET A 61 -14.66 -6.42 26.34
C MET A 61 -14.55 -6.38 24.82
N GLN A 62 -15.02 -7.40 24.11
CA GLN A 62 -15.03 -7.41 22.64
C GLN A 62 -15.93 -6.33 22.06
N LYS A 63 -17.11 -6.09 22.67
CA LYS A 63 -18.01 -5.00 22.27
C LYS A 63 -17.35 -3.63 22.48
N ASN A 64 -16.76 -3.41 23.65
CA ASN A 64 -16.07 -2.18 23.98
C ASN A 64 -14.86 -1.94 23.06
N LEU A 65 -14.09 -2.99 22.73
CA LEU A 65 -13.00 -2.90 21.78
C LEU A 65 -13.45 -2.53 20.37
N LYS A 66 -14.57 -3.10 19.90
CA LYS A 66 -15.16 -2.74 18.61
C LYS A 66 -15.65 -1.29 18.61
N GLN A 67 -16.30 -0.82 19.68
CA GLN A 67 -16.75 0.57 19.80
C GLN A 67 -15.58 1.56 19.89
N ALA A 68 -14.49 1.19 20.56
CA ALA A 68 -13.28 2.02 20.61
C ALA A 68 -12.58 2.12 19.25
N LYS A 69 -12.64 1.05 18.44
CA LYS A 69 -12.02 1.01 17.11
C LYS A 69 -12.88 1.70 16.04
N TYR A 70 -14.19 1.59 16.17
CA TYR A 70 -15.18 2.15 15.24
C TYR A 70 -16.28 2.84 16.05
N PRO A 71 -16.07 4.06 16.51
CA PRO A 71 -17.13 4.81 17.16
C PRO A 71 -18.33 4.94 16.22
N PRO A 72 -19.55 5.01 16.73
CA PRO A 72 -20.72 5.26 15.90
C PRO A 72 -20.55 6.58 15.13
N LEU A 73 -21.11 6.63 13.92
CA LEU A 73 -21.08 7.84 13.12
C LEU A 73 -21.69 9.00 13.92
N PRO A 74 -21.07 10.19 13.90
CA PRO A 74 -21.68 11.38 14.49
C PRO A 74 -23.07 11.68 13.90
N THR A 75 -23.92 12.32 14.69
CA THR A 75 -25.30 12.66 14.27
C THR A 75 -25.51 14.17 14.21
N SER A 76 -24.70 14.96 14.90
CA SER A 76 -24.78 16.42 14.80
C SER A 76 -24.04 16.92 13.54
N GLU A 77 -24.51 18.02 12.97
CA GLU A 77 -23.89 18.63 11.78
C GLU A 77 -22.44 19.06 12.04
N GLN A 78 -22.17 19.61 13.23
CA GLN A 78 -20.82 20.01 13.61
C GLN A 78 -19.87 18.81 13.72
N ASP A 79 -20.29 17.76 14.41
CA ASP A 79 -19.47 16.54 14.59
C ASP A 79 -19.22 15.83 13.25
N LEU A 80 -20.23 15.86 12.35
CA LEU A 80 -20.08 15.33 10.99
C LEU A 80 -19.07 16.13 10.17
N ALA A 81 -19.05 17.46 10.34
CA ALA A 81 -18.06 18.33 9.67
C ALA A 81 -16.64 18.01 10.19
N ASP A 82 -16.46 17.87 11.49
CA ASP A 82 -15.16 17.52 12.10
C ASP A 82 -14.72 16.10 11.66
N PHE A 83 -15.66 15.15 11.59
CA PHE A 83 -15.38 13.81 11.10
C PHE A 83 -14.98 13.82 9.62
N ALA A 84 -15.68 14.60 8.77
CA ALA A 84 -15.34 14.73 7.35
C ALA A 84 -13.98 15.38 7.13
N ALA A 85 -13.63 16.40 7.93
CA ALA A 85 -12.29 17.01 7.92
C ALA A 85 -11.20 15.97 8.26
N GLY A 86 -11.44 15.14 9.28
CA GLY A 86 -10.56 14.03 9.63
C GLY A 86 -10.40 13.00 8.49
N MET A 87 -11.50 12.68 7.78
CA MET A 87 -11.46 11.79 6.61
C MET A 87 -10.62 12.39 5.47
N ALA A 88 -10.76 13.70 5.19
CA ALA A 88 -9.98 14.38 4.17
C ALA A 88 -8.48 14.29 4.46
N MET A 89 -8.06 14.61 5.70
CA MET A 89 -6.66 14.43 6.12
C MET A 89 -6.20 12.96 6.02
N GLY A 90 -7.11 12.02 6.26
CA GLY A 90 -6.84 10.59 6.09
C GLY A 90 -6.52 10.22 4.63
N VAL A 91 -7.18 10.84 3.65
CA VAL A 91 -6.89 10.66 2.22
C VAL A 91 -5.48 11.16 1.91
N ASP A 92 -5.12 12.36 2.32
CA ASP A 92 -3.78 12.94 2.12
C ASP A 92 -2.68 12.02 2.69
N ILE A 93 -2.93 11.45 3.88
CA ILE A 93 -2.01 10.50 4.51
C ILE A 93 -1.87 9.21 3.67
N VAL A 94 -2.97 8.69 3.13
CA VAL A 94 -2.94 7.49 2.28
C VAL A 94 -2.14 7.76 1.01
N GLU A 95 -2.36 8.89 0.35
CA GLU A 95 -1.60 9.30 -0.84
C GLU A 95 -0.10 9.43 -0.52
N LEU A 96 0.24 10.07 0.60
CA LEU A 96 1.63 10.16 1.06
C LEU A 96 2.27 8.77 1.26
N LEU A 97 1.55 7.84 1.89
CA LEU A 97 2.06 6.49 2.12
C LEU A 97 2.22 5.69 0.83
N GLU A 98 1.33 5.89 -0.15
CA GLU A 98 1.42 5.27 -1.48
C GLU A 98 2.61 5.83 -2.25
N GLN A 99 2.80 7.15 -2.28
CA GLN A 99 3.98 7.78 -2.86
C GLN A 99 5.29 7.25 -2.25
N ARG A 100 5.35 7.08 -0.92
CA ARG A 100 6.53 6.49 -0.25
C ARG A 100 6.76 5.05 -0.66
N ASN A 101 5.70 4.26 -0.80
CA ASN A 101 5.78 2.88 -1.27
C ASN A 101 6.31 2.79 -2.71
N GLU A 102 5.87 3.68 -3.61
CA GLU A 102 6.39 3.78 -4.98
C GLU A 102 7.88 4.15 -5.01
N GLN A 103 8.32 4.98 -4.08
CA GLN A 103 9.74 5.31 -3.86
C GLN A 103 10.54 4.16 -3.23
N GLY A 104 9.90 3.02 -2.91
CA GLY A 104 10.55 1.85 -2.30
C GLY A 104 10.66 1.93 -0.77
N VAL A 105 9.96 2.85 -0.11
CA VAL A 105 9.90 2.98 1.34
C VAL A 105 8.62 2.37 1.87
N GLN A 106 8.71 1.16 2.43
CA GLN A 106 7.58 0.54 3.10
C GLN A 106 7.40 1.09 4.52
N ILE A 107 6.19 1.56 4.81
CA ILE A 107 5.79 2.09 6.12
C ILE A 107 4.68 1.21 6.70
N ASP A 108 4.85 0.75 7.93
CA ASP A 108 3.80 0.05 8.67
C ASP A 108 2.68 1.02 9.03
N ARG A 109 1.55 0.90 8.33
CA ARG A 109 0.39 1.78 8.51
C ARG A 109 -0.17 1.76 9.94
N LYS A 110 -0.04 0.63 10.67
CA LYS A 110 -0.54 0.53 12.05
C LYS A 110 0.34 1.33 13.01
N LEU A 111 1.66 1.21 12.87
CA LEU A 111 2.62 1.96 13.68
C LEU A 111 2.54 3.45 13.36
N PHE A 112 2.39 3.81 12.09
CA PHE A 112 2.23 5.19 11.66
C PHE A 112 0.96 5.82 12.26
N LEU A 113 -0.19 5.14 12.16
CA LEU A 113 -1.45 5.59 12.75
C LEU A 113 -1.37 5.69 14.29
N ALA A 114 -0.66 4.75 14.95
CA ALA A 114 -0.45 4.81 16.39
C ALA A 114 0.31 6.09 16.79
N GLY A 115 1.34 6.48 16.03
CA GLY A 115 2.07 7.73 16.26
C GLY A 115 1.20 8.98 16.11
N ILE A 116 0.35 9.04 15.08
CA ILE A 116 -0.61 10.12 14.89
C ILE A 116 -1.59 10.18 16.06
N THR A 117 -2.17 9.05 16.44
CA THR A 117 -3.15 8.95 17.53
C THR A 117 -2.54 9.43 18.86
N GLU A 118 -1.31 9.02 19.15
CA GLU A 118 -0.57 9.42 20.35
C GLU A 118 -0.33 10.93 20.36
N THR A 119 0.07 11.50 19.22
CA THR A 119 0.28 12.94 19.08
C THR A 119 -1.01 13.74 19.30
N LEU A 120 -2.14 13.30 18.71
CA LEU A 120 -3.44 13.95 18.88
C LEU A 120 -3.96 13.89 20.32
N ARG A 121 -3.57 12.88 21.09
CA ARG A 121 -3.88 12.75 22.51
C ARG A 121 -2.97 13.56 23.42
N GLY A 122 -1.93 14.19 22.87
CA GLY A 122 -0.90 14.87 23.65
C GLY A 122 0.00 13.92 24.44
N GLU A 123 0.01 12.63 24.09
CA GLU A 123 0.84 11.61 24.71
C GLU A 123 2.19 11.53 23.99
N ARG A 124 3.26 11.25 24.71
CA ARG A 124 4.59 11.02 24.16
C ARG A 124 5.27 9.86 24.88
N ARG A 125 5.34 8.71 24.26
CA ARG A 125 6.09 7.55 24.78
C ARG A 125 7.58 7.59 24.41
N LEU A 126 7.94 8.24 23.31
CA LEU A 126 9.33 8.51 22.96
C LEU A 126 9.84 9.76 23.64
N SER A 127 11.06 9.71 24.20
CA SER A 127 11.76 10.93 24.60
C SER A 127 12.01 11.84 23.38
N GLN A 128 12.19 13.13 23.61
CA GLN A 128 12.48 14.08 22.53
C GLN A 128 13.71 13.68 21.73
N GLU A 129 14.78 13.26 22.40
CA GLU A 129 16.02 12.82 21.76
C GLU A 129 15.81 11.55 20.90
N ALA A 130 15.07 10.55 21.42
CA ALA A 130 14.75 9.33 20.67
C ALA A 130 13.87 9.66 19.46
N PHE A 131 12.90 10.55 19.60
CA PHE A 131 12.05 11.02 18.51
C PHE A 131 12.88 11.65 17.38
N GLU A 132 13.74 12.60 17.69
CA GLU A 132 14.58 13.29 16.70
C GLU A 132 15.54 12.31 16.00
N GLN A 133 16.14 11.38 16.75
CA GLN A 133 17.04 10.39 16.19
C GLN A 133 16.32 9.43 15.23
N HIS A 134 15.12 8.94 15.60
CA HIS A 134 14.36 8.03 14.76
C HIS A 134 13.74 8.75 13.56
N LEU A 135 13.32 9.99 13.70
CA LEU A 135 12.83 10.82 12.60
C LEU A 135 13.95 11.08 11.57
N ALA A 136 15.15 11.44 12.04
CA ALA A 136 16.30 11.62 11.15
C ALA A 136 16.61 10.34 10.35
N ARG A 137 16.57 9.16 10.99
CA ARG A 137 16.75 7.87 10.30
C ARG A 137 15.63 7.59 9.30
N ALA A 138 14.38 7.93 9.63
CA ALA A 138 13.26 7.77 8.70
C ALA A 138 13.45 8.66 7.46
N ASN A 139 13.82 9.93 7.65
CA ASN A 139 14.10 10.86 6.56
C ASN A 139 15.29 10.39 5.70
N GLN A 140 16.35 9.87 6.31
CA GLN A 140 17.49 9.31 5.59
C GLN A 140 17.08 8.12 4.71
N ARG A 141 16.26 7.19 5.24
CA ARG A 141 15.72 6.06 4.46
C ARG A 141 14.94 6.52 3.23
N VAL A 142 14.13 7.57 3.38
CA VAL A 142 13.38 8.15 2.26
C VAL A 142 14.35 8.73 1.22
N SER A 143 15.32 9.53 1.65
CA SER A 143 16.35 10.12 0.77
C SER A 143 17.14 9.04 0.02
N ASP A 144 17.58 8.00 0.71
CA ASP A 144 18.33 6.90 0.12
C ASP A 144 17.52 6.11 -0.92
N ALA A 145 16.22 5.90 -0.63
CA ALA A 145 15.32 5.22 -1.55
C ALA A 145 15.06 6.04 -2.82
N ILE A 146 14.82 7.35 -2.67
CA ILE A 146 14.67 8.28 -3.80
C ILE A 146 15.95 8.27 -4.65
N ASN A 147 17.11 8.44 -4.03
CA ASN A 147 18.38 8.46 -4.73
C ASN A 147 18.65 7.14 -5.48
N LYS A 148 18.30 6.00 -4.89
CA LYS A 148 18.41 4.69 -5.54
C LYS A 148 17.49 4.57 -6.75
N THR A 149 16.24 5.02 -6.61
CA THR A 149 15.26 5.00 -7.71
C THR A 149 15.70 5.91 -8.85
N MET A 150 16.20 7.12 -8.53
CA MET A 150 16.74 8.06 -9.53
C MET A 150 17.93 7.47 -10.26
N LYS A 151 18.89 6.88 -9.55
CA LYS A 151 20.04 6.20 -10.20
C LYS A 151 19.62 5.08 -11.13
N ASN A 152 18.67 4.25 -10.70
CA ASN A 152 18.18 3.16 -11.53
C ASN A 152 17.46 3.69 -12.79
N LYS A 153 16.69 4.78 -12.65
CA LYS A 153 16.06 5.46 -13.79
C LYS A 153 17.10 6.01 -14.75
N GLU A 154 18.09 6.70 -14.23
CA GLU A 154 19.18 7.27 -15.04
C GLU A 154 19.95 6.19 -15.83
N VAL A 155 20.32 5.09 -15.20
CA VAL A 155 21.01 3.97 -15.87
C VAL A 155 20.12 3.40 -16.98
N ARG A 156 18.84 3.13 -16.70
CA ARG A 156 17.89 2.65 -17.71
C ARG A 156 17.73 3.62 -18.87
N ASP A 157 17.60 4.90 -18.57
CA ASP A 157 17.44 5.95 -19.58
C ASP A 157 18.68 6.07 -20.47
N GLN A 158 19.87 5.97 -19.89
CA GLN A 158 21.13 5.96 -20.64
C GLN A 158 21.26 4.72 -21.53
N GLU A 159 20.92 3.54 -21.04
CA GLU A 159 20.94 2.30 -21.84
C GLU A 159 19.92 2.38 -22.99
N TRP A 160 18.70 2.87 -22.71
CA TRP A 160 17.66 3.05 -23.71
C TRP A 160 18.10 4.04 -24.79
N LEU A 161 18.63 5.20 -24.39
CA LEU A 161 19.16 6.22 -25.29
C LEU A 161 20.30 5.67 -26.16
N HIS A 162 21.24 4.96 -25.57
CA HIS A 162 22.34 4.34 -26.29
C HIS A 162 21.84 3.37 -27.35
N ASN A 163 20.83 2.56 -27.02
CA ASN A 163 20.22 1.62 -27.97
C ASN A 163 19.45 2.36 -29.07
N PHE A 164 18.78 3.46 -28.73
CA PHE A 164 18.08 4.30 -29.73
C PHE A 164 19.07 4.93 -30.71
N ILE A 165 20.17 5.50 -30.22
CA ILE A 165 21.19 6.14 -31.07
C ILE A 165 21.86 5.15 -32.03
N LYS A 166 22.02 3.91 -31.65
CA LYS A 166 22.60 2.84 -32.47
C LYS A 166 21.68 2.33 -33.59
N GLN A 167 20.43 2.65 -33.58
CA GLN A 167 19.51 2.22 -34.64
C GLN A 167 19.88 2.88 -35.96
N GLU A 168 19.72 2.14 -37.04
CA GLU A 168 19.97 2.64 -38.39
C GLU A 168 19.18 3.90 -38.71
N ASN A 169 19.76 4.82 -39.43
CA ASN A 169 19.19 6.09 -39.83
C ASN A 169 18.82 7.04 -38.68
N THR A 170 19.39 6.84 -37.50
CA THR A 170 19.26 7.81 -36.40
C THR A 170 20.17 9.00 -36.64
N LEU A 171 19.60 10.19 -36.57
CA LEU A 171 20.26 11.49 -36.76
C LEU A 171 20.23 12.29 -35.46
N ALA A 172 21.27 13.12 -35.22
CA ALA A 172 21.25 14.07 -34.12
C ALA A 172 20.47 15.34 -34.50
N ALA A 173 19.66 15.83 -33.57
CA ALA A 173 18.98 17.12 -33.65
C ALA A 173 19.53 18.08 -32.58
N GLY A 174 20.82 18.32 -32.59
CA GLY A 174 21.57 19.07 -31.58
C GLY A 174 22.15 18.15 -30.50
N ASN A 175 22.39 18.69 -29.30
CA ASN A 175 23.03 17.97 -28.20
C ASN A 175 22.08 17.21 -27.30
N GLU A 176 20.78 17.50 -27.41
CA GLU A 176 19.77 17.02 -26.47
C GLU A 176 18.76 16.06 -27.09
N ALA A 177 18.77 15.90 -28.42
CA ALA A 177 17.82 15.05 -29.10
C ALA A 177 18.42 14.27 -30.26
N TRP A 178 17.93 13.08 -30.44
CA TRP A 178 18.19 12.20 -31.60
C TRP A 178 16.84 11.78 -32.17
N PHE A 179 16.80 11.61 -33.49
CA PHE A 179 15.57 11.24 -34.16
C PHE A 179 15.78 10.27 -35.31
N ARG A 180 14.74 9.55 -35.62
CA ARG A 180 14.62 8.68 -36.76
C ARG A 180 13.36 9.03 -37.54
N VAL A 181 13.50 9.26 -38.82
CA VAL A 181 12.34 9.56 -39.68
C VAL A 181 11.58 8.26 -39.94
N ILE A 182 10.29 8.23 -39.55
CA ILE A 182 9.37 7.12 -39.86
C ILE A 182 8.78 7.33 -41.24
N HIS A 183 8.32 8.55 -41.53
CA HIS A 183 7.73 8.94 -42.79
C HIS A 183 8.15 10.35 -43.13
N THR A 184 8.58 10.57 -44.38
CA THR A 184 8.85 11.91 -44.92
C THR A 184 7.62 12.41 -45.65
N GLY A 185 7.11 13.56 -45.25
CA GLY A 185 5.97 14.19 -45.90
C GLY A 185 6.27 14.80 -47.26
N ASN A 186 5.29 15.29 -47.89
CA ASN A 186 5.35 15.70 -49.30
C ASN A 186 5.84 17.14 -49.52
N GLU A 187 5.50 18.06 -48.58
CA GLU A 187 5.78 19.49 -48.78
C GLU A 187 6.92 19.94 -47.89
N ILE A 188 7.87 20.63 -48.49
CA ILE A 188 8.98 21.26 -47.77
C ILE A 188 8.41 22.46 -47.01
N LEU A 189 8.81 22.59 -45.75
CA LEU A 189 8.40 23.73 -44.93
C LEU A 189 9.05 25.01 -45.44
N PRO A 190 8.32 26.15 -45.42
CA PRO A 190 8.85 27.45 -45.88
C PRO A 190 10.09 27.88 -45.09
N ASP A 191 11.03 28.57 -45.76
CA ASP A 191 12.24 29.10 -45.13
C ASP A 191 11.98 30.28 -44.20
N ASN A 192 10.84 30.96 -44.32
CA ASN A 192 10.45 32.08 -43.46
C ASN A 192 9.90 31.54 -42.12
N GLU A 193 10.81 31.19 -41.21
CA GLU A 193 10.50 30.60 -39.92
C GLU A 193 9.62 31.50 -39.03
N SER A 194 9.80 32.82 -39.08
CA SER A 194 9.07 33.80 -38.28
C SER A 194 7.63 34.02 -38.72
N ALA A 195 7.34 33.76 -40.02
CA ALA A 195 6.01 33.90 -40.58
C ALA A 195 5.29 32.55 -40.77
N THR A 196 5.93 31.45 -40.47
CA THR A 196 5.33 30.11 -40.62
C THR A 196 5.03 29.49 -39.27
N GLU A 197 3.74 29.22 -39.04
CA GLU A 197 3.24 28.50 -37.86
C GLU A 197 3.03 27.04 -38.23
N LEU A 198 3.43 26.14 -37.35
CA LEU A 198 3.21 24.71 -37.46
C LEU A 198 2.23 24.22 -36.39
N THR A 199 1.40 23.26 -36.77
CA THR A 199 0.64 22.44 -35.86
C THR A 199 1.28 21.05 -35.80
N LEU A 200 1.73 20.64 -34.62
CA LEU A 200 2.37 19.36 -34.39
C LEU A 200 1.52 18.49 -33.48
N SER A 201 1.27 17.26 -33.89
CA SER A 201 0.76 16.24 -33.01
C SER A 201 1.94 15.47 -32.41
N PHE A 202 1.82 15.04 -31.15
CA PHE A 202 2.89 14.35 -30.45
C PHE A 202 2.36 13.31 -29.45
N ILE A 203 3.16 12.28 -29.26
CA ILE A 203 3.02 11.33 -28.16
C ILE A 203 4.33 11.35 -27.38
N ARG A 204 4.26 11.55 -26.05
CA ARG A 204 5.40 11.55 -25.15
C ARG A 204 5.30 10.38 -24.20
N ARG A 205 6.39 9.64 -24.04
CA ARG A 205 6.50 8.51 -23.14
C ARG A 205 7.82 8.54 -22.39
N LEU A 206 7.86 7.99 -21.19
CA LEU A 206 9.11 7.64 -20.53
C LEU A 206 9.77 6.44 -21.24
N THR A 207 11.03 6.18 -20.95
CA THR A 207 11.78 5.05 -21.53
C THR A 207 11.22 3.67 -21.16
N ASP A 208 10.42 3.56 -20.08
CA ASP A 208 9.69 2.34 -19.69
C ASP A 208 8.33 2.19 -20.39
N GLY A 209 7.98 3.13 -21.27
CA GLY A 209 6.72 3.12 -22.00
C GLY A 209 5.57 3.85 -21.32
N THR A 210 5.75 4.37 -20.10
CA THR A 210 4.73 5.16 -19.40
C THR A 210 4.32 6.38 -20.24
N LEU A 211 3.03 6.52 -20.50
CA LEU A 211 2.49 7.63 -21.28
C LEU A 211 2.49 8.92 -20.45
N ILE A 212 3.17 9.97 -20.93
CA ILE A 212 3.19 11.31 -20.33
C ILE A 212 2.11 12.18 -20.97
N ALA A 213 2.04 12.20 -22.29
CA ALA A 213 1.08 13.00 -23.03
C ALA A 213 0.80 12.37 -24.42
N ASP A 214 -0.41 12.53 -24.88
CA ASP A 214 -0.86 12.13 -26.21
C ASP A 214 -1.80 13.19 -26.76
N SER A 215 -1.36 13.90 -27.79
CA SER A 215 -2.12 14.98 -28.40
C SER A 215 -3.34 14.49 -29.17
N ASP A 216 -3.30 13.26 -29.69
CA ASP A 216 -4.42 12.69 -30.43
C ASP A 216 -5.55 12.27 -29.47
N LEU A 217 -5.21 11.87 -28.23
CA LEU A 217 -6.19 11.54 -27.19
C LEU A 217 -6.74 12.77 -26.47
N SER A 218 -5.88 13.75 -26.18
CA SER A 218 -6.25 14.96 -25.43
C SER A 218 -6.84 16.08 -26.29
N GLY A 219 -6.60 16.03 -27.59
CA GLY A 219 -6.90 17.13 -28.51
C GLY A 219 -5.97 18.33 -28.37
N LEU A 220 -4.95 18.25 -27.53
CA LEU A 220 -3.98 19.31 -27.28
C LEU A 220 -2.78 19.18 -28.23
N VAL A 221 -2.81 19.93 -29.33
CA VAL A 221 -1.69 20.02 -30.30
C VAL A 221 -0.75 21.17 -29.94
N LEU A 222 0.52 21.04 -30.29
CA LEU A 222 1.47 22.15 -30.22
C LEU A 222 1.31 23.03 -31.47
N GLN A 223 0.99 24.29 -31.26
CA GLN A 223 0.82 25.26 -32.34
C GLN A 223 1.72 26.45 -32.08
N GLU A 224 2.83 26.55 -32.85
CA GLU A 224 3.88 27.54 -32.65
C GLU A 224 4.54 27.93 -33.97
N LYS A 225 5.13 29.14 -34.00
CA LYS A 225 5.99 29.54 -35.11
C LYS A 225 7.24 28.68 -35.17
N ILE A 226 7.73 28.40 -36.36
CA ILE A 226 8.95 27.61 -36.54
C ILE A 226 10.12 28.20 -35.71
N SER A 227 10.24 29.57 -35.72
CA SER A 227 11.27 30.29 -34.99
C SER A 227 11.18 30.12 -33.46
N GLU A 228 10.00 29.81 -32.90
CA GLU A 228 9.74 29.68 -31.48
C GLU A 228 9.85 28.24 -30.99
N LEU A 229 9.87 27.28 -31.90
CA LEU A 229 10.08 25.87 -31.55
C LEU A 229 11.47 25.64 -30.95
N PRO A 230 11.62 24.71 -29.99
CA PRO A 230 12.92 24.23 -29.54
C PRO A 230 13.82 23.85 -30.72
N THR A 231 15.09 24.17 -30.65
CA THR A 231 16.03 23.97 -31.77
C THR A 231 16.00 22.54 -32.32
N TRP A 232 15.96 21.54 -31.43
CA TRP A 232 15.90 20.13 -31.84
C TRP A 232 14.58 19.81 -32.59
N LEU A 233 13.45 20.36 -32.14
CA LEU A 233 12.14 20.10 -32.75
C LEU A 233 12.03 20.79 -34.11
N ARG A 234 12.63 21.96 -34.26
CA ARG A 234 12.73 22.69 -35.54
C ARG A 234 13.53 21.89 -36.57
N VAL A 235 14.67 21.34 -36.18
CA VAL A 235 15.49 20.48 -37.06
C VAL A 235 14.69 19.26 -37.52
N VAL A 236 13.98 18.62 -36.61
CA VAL A 236 13.15 17.46 -36.94
C VAL A 236 12.00 17.80 -37.84
N ALA A 237 11.21 18.86 -37.53
CA ALA A 237 10.06 19.29 -38.34
C ALA A 237 10.48 19.58 -39.79
N LYS A 238 11.59 20.32 -40.00
CA LYS A 238 12.13 20.59 -41.35
C LYS A 238 12.53 19.31 -42.09
N LYS A 239 13.09 18.32 -41.35
CA LYS A 239 13.53 17.08 -41.98
C LYS A 239 12.36 16.19 -42.38
N ILE A 240 11.31 16.11 -41.53
CA ILE A 240 10.13 15.26 -41.83
C ILE A 240 9.13 15.90 -42.76
N ARG A 241 9.12 17.24 -42.89
CA ARG A 241 8.21 18.01 -43.77
C ARG A 241 6.74 17.94 -43.35
N LEU A 242 5.83 18.59 -44.07
CA LEU A 242 4.39 18.54 -43.83
C LEU A 242 3.84 17.11 -44.02
N ASN A 243 3.04 16.63 -43.09
CA ASN A 243 2.54 15.26 -42.94
C ASN A 243 3.60 14.19 -42.67
N GLY A 244 4.85 14.61 -42.43
CA GLY A 244 5.90 13.67 -42.00
C GLY A 244 5.83 13.30 -40.51
N GLU A 245 6.50 12.22 -40.18
CA GLU A 245 6.53 11.64 -38.83
C GLU A 245 7.93 11.17 -38.44
N ALA A 246 8.30 11.38 -37.20
CA ALA A 246 9.55 10.91 -36.62
C ALA A 246 9.36 10.39 -35.20
N GLU A 247 10.23 9.45 -34.82
CA GLU A 247 10.51 9.08 -33.43
C GLU A 247 11.73 9.81 -32.94
N LEU A 248 11.71 10.23 -31.67
CA LEU A 248 12.82 10.95 -31.07
C LEU A 248 13.15 10.39 -29.68
N ALA A 249 14.42 10.48 -29.34
CA ALA A 249 14.92 10.41 -27.96
C ALA A 249 15.31 11.83 -27.54
N VAL A 250 14.69 12.36 -26.52
CA VAL A 250 14.91 13.75 -26.06
C VAL A 250 15.39 13.72 -24.62
N LYS A 251 16.54 14.36 -24.34
CA LYS A 251 16.99 14.62 -22.97
C LYS A 251 16.20 15.79 -22.42
N VAL A 252 15.54 15.56 -21.30
CA VAL A 252 14.73 16.57 -20.62
C VAL A 252 15.39 16.95 -19.30
N ASN A 253 15.61 18.23 -19.12
CA ASN A 253 16.09 18.81 -17.87
C ASN A 253 14.91 19.51 -17.23
N GLU A 254 14.22 18.87 -16.30
CA GLU A 254 13.09 19.50 -15.61
C GLU A 254 13.57 20.31 -14.40
N TYR A 255 13.17 21.57 -14.40
CA TYR A 255 13.18 22.43 -13.21
C TYR A 255 11.83 22.23 -12.50
N GLY A 256 11.69 21.11 -11.77
CA GLY A 256 10.50 20.76 -10.99
C GLY A 256 10.83 20.55 -9.50
N ASP A 257 9.97 19.80 -8.80
CA ASP A 257 10.15 19.43 -7.41
C ASP A 257 11.57 18.92 -7.14
N PRO A 258 12.24 19.33 -6.05
CA PRO A 258 13.56 18.83 -5.65
C PRO A 258 13.68 17.29 -5.61
N ALA A 259 12.56 16.57 -5.42
CA ALA A 259 12.50 15.12 -5.46
C ALA A 259 12.53 14.52 -6.89
N GLU A 260 12.23 15.32 -7.92
CA GLU A 260 12.19 14.91 -9.33
C GLU A 260 13.35 15.50 -10.18
N ARG A 261 14.29 16.19 -9.56
CA ARG A 261 15.45 16.78 -10.22
C ARG A 261 16.36 15.70 -10.79
N GLY A 262 16.18 15.38 -12.04
CA GLY A 262 17.06 14.46 -12.78
C GLY A 262 17.02 14.74 -14.27
N ASN A 263 18.15 14.52 -14.92
CA ASN A 263 18.16 14.42 -16.37
C ASN A 263 17.52 13.09 -16.74
N TYR A 264 16.40 13.11 -17.42
CA TYR A 264 15.75 11.89 -17.91
C TYR A 264 15.58 11.94 -19.43
N VAL A 265 15.29 10.81 -20.02
CA VAL A 265 15.07 10.67 -21.46
C VAL A 265 13.60 10.39 -21.73
N GLU A 266 13.03 11.15 -22.65
CA GLU A 266 11.72 10.89 -23.19
C GLU A 266 11.79 10.28 -24.58
N HIS A 267 10.87 9.38 -24.86
CA HIS A 267 10.58 8.87 -26.18
C HIS A 267 9.41 9.66 -26.75
N TRP A 268 9.67 10.40 -27.82
CA TRP A 268 8.66 11.18 -28.53
C TRP A 268 8.34 10.57 -29.87
N LYS A 269 7.10 10.71 -30.26
CA LYS A 269 6.62 10.51 -31.63
C LYS A 269 5.98 11.82 -32.07
N VAL A 270 6.45 12.42 -33.14
CA VAL A 270 6.04 13.75 -33.60
C VAL A 270 5.61 13.67 -35.04
N ARG A 271 4.52 14.37 -35.37
CA ARG A 271 3.99 14.52 -36.72
C ARG A 271 3.64 16.00 -37.03
N VAL A 272 4.07 16.49 -38.19
CA VAL A 272 3.66 17.83 -38.69
C VAL A 272 2.32 17.69 -39.34
N VAL A 273 1.29 18.22 -38.69
CA VAL A 273 -0.13 18.06 -39.17
C VAL A 273 -0.55 19.18 -40.07
N LYS A 274 -0.11 20.40 -39.79
CA LYS A 274 -0.54 21.59 -40.53
C LYS A 274 0.55 22.66 -40.53
N GLN A 275 0.62 23.41 -41.60
CA GLN A 275 1.39 24.65 -41.69
C GLN A 275 0.49 25.81 -42.11
N ARG A 276 0.79 27.02 -41.64
CA ARG A 276 0.12 28.25 -42.00
C ARG A 276 1.16 29.36 -42.10
N THR A 277 1.24 30.00 -43.24
CA THR A 277 2.04 31.22 -43.43
C THR A 277 1.16 32.43 -43.12
N MET A 278 1.63 33.34 -42.27
CA MET A 278 0.96 34.57 -41.87
C MET A 278 1.34 35.72 -42.77
#